data_2aba02168c365d4bac27d087ed989aa3
#
_entry.id   2aba02168c365d4bac27d087ed989aa3
#
_cell.length_a   1.000
_cell.length_b   1.000
_cell.length_c   1.000
_cell.angle_alpha   90.00
_cell.angle_beta   90.00
_cell.angle_gamma   90.00
#
_symmetry.space_group_name_H-M   'P 1'
#
loop_
_entity.id
_entity.type
_entity.pdbx_description
1 polymer ?
#
loop_
_entity_poly.entity_id
_entity_poly.type
_entity_poly.pdbx_seq_one_letter_code
_entity_poly.pdbx_strand_id
1 'polypeptide(L)'
;MKDILTAPFVEEMRKATANMYRLGWDERNGGNISYMLKENEVGEYLDLDNVIRTIPTGFDAKPLVGKIFIVTGTGKYFKNIMDDPENNLGIIRIADDGTTAELLWGYKDGGRFTSELPAHLMSHMARLSIDPENRVIMHCHPTNTLAMNHVHELDDKKFTHTLWEMCTECIVVFPDGIGVLPWMVCGNS
;
A
#
# COMPACT_ATOMS: atom_id res chain seq x y z
N MET A 1 26.52 1.19 -6.43
CA MET A 1 25.07 1.26 -6.30
C MET A 1 24.58 2.54 -6.96
N LYS A 2 23.43 2.51 -7.63
CA LYS A 2 22.79 3.69 -8.19
C LYS A 2 22.13 4.50 -7.06
N ASP A 3 21.81 5.78 -7.33
CA ASP A 3 21.03 6.58 -6.37
C ASP A 3 19.61 6.05 -6.28
N ILE A 4 19.19 5.68 -5.08
CA ILE A 4 17.85 5.10 -4.79
C ILE A 4 16.71 6.07 -5.17
N LEU A 5 16.94 7.38 -5.10
CA LEU A 5 15.94 8.37 -5.48
C LEU A 5 15.64 8.39 -6.99
N THR A 6 16.52 7.76 -7.79
CA THR A 6 16.32 7.56 -9.24
C THR A 6 15.70 6.20 -9.57
N ALA A 7 15.39 5.38 -8.58
CA ALA A 7 14.82 4.05 -8.80
C ALA A 7 13.39 4.17 -9.37
N PRO A 8 13.05 3.38 -10.40
CA PRO A 8 11.72 3.42 -11.01
C PRO A 8 10.59 3.24 -10.00
N PHE A 9 10.75 2.32 -9.04
CA PHE A 9 9.74 2.06 -8.02
C PHE A 9 9.56 3.23 -7.03
N VAL A 10 10.60 4.03 -6.75
CA VAL A 10 10.48 5.26 -5.95
C VAL A 10 9.73 6.32 -6.76
N GLU A 11 10.09 6.47 -8.03
CA GLU A 11 9.43 7.43 -8.92
C GLU A 11 7.95 7.10 -9.14
N GLU A 12 7.61 5.82 -9.28
CA GLU A 12 6.22 5.35 -9.38
C GLU A 12 5.43 5.65 -8.10
N MET A 13 6.01 5.42 -6.93
CA MET A 13 5.39 5.78 -5.65
C MET A 13 5.15 7.29 -5.54
N ARG A 14 6.10 8.12 -5.95
CA ARG A 14 5.97 9.58 -5.98
C ARG A 14 4.81 10.01 -6.89
N LYS A 15 4.74 9.46 -8.11
CA LYS A 15 3.68 9.77 -9.08
C LYS A 15 2.31 9.30 -8.60
N ALA A 16 2.20 8.08 -8.10
CA ALA A 16 0.95 7.50 -7.63
C ALA A 16 0.37 8.34 -6.47
N THR A 17 1.18 8.64 -5.45
CA THR A 17 0.75 9.42 -4.30
C THR A 17 0.40 10.87 -4.67
N ALA A 18 1.18 11.52 -5.53
CA ALA A 18 0.87 12.86 -6.02
C ALA A 18 -0.46 12.89 -6.81
N ASN A 19 -0.72 11.86 -7.62
CA ASN A 19 -1.97 11.74 -8.37
C ASN A 19 -3.17 11.53 -7.42
N MET A 20 -3.05 10.67 -6.43
CA MET A 20 -4.12 10.46 -5.43
C MET A 20 -4.41 11.73 -4.63
N TYR A 21 -3.36 12.45 -4.22
CA TYR A 21 -3.51 13.76 -3.58
C TYR A 21 -4.24 14.77 -4.48
N ARG A 22 -3.84 14.87 -5.75
CA ARG A 22 -4.49 15.77 -6.73
C ARG A 22 -5.96 15.45 -6.95
N LEU A 23 -6.34 14.17 -6.85
CA LEU A 23 -7.73 13.71 -6.98
C LEU A 23 -8.54 13.89 -5.68
N GLY A 24 -7.90 14.29 -4.58
CA GLY A 24 -8.55 14.44 -3.28
C GLY A 24 -8.93 13.11 -2.62
N TRP A 25 -8.13 12.06 -2.86
CA TRP A 25 -8.38 10.71 -2.35
C TRP A 25 -7.61 10.39 -1.06
N ASP A 26 -6.86 11.35 -0.53
CA ASP A 26 -6.18 11.26 0.75
C ASP A 26 -6.37 12.57 1.53
N GLU A 27 -7.35 12.62 2.38
CA GLU A 27 -7.43 13.73 3.31
C GLU A 27 -6.37 13.56 4.41
N ARG A 28 -5.53 14.58 4.59
CA ARG A 28 -4.40 14.58 5.55
C ARG A 28 -3.44 13.42 5.28
N ASN A 29 -3.49 12.37 6.12
CA ASN A 29 -2.68 11.15 6.05
C ASN A 29 -3.55 9.89 5.85
N GLY A 30 -4.70 10.04 5.20
CA GLY A 30 -5.72 8.99 5.13
C GLY A 30 -5.42 7.87 4.14
N GLY A 31 -4.48 8.06 3.22
CA GLY A 31 -4.09 7.04 2.25
C GLY A 31 -2.79 6.32 2.61
N ASN A 32 -2.61 5.12 2.08
CA ASN A 32 -1.34 4.39 2.15
C ASN A 32 -1.17 3.43 0.97
N ILE A 33 0.09 3.17 0.62
CA ILE A 33 0.45 2.29 -0.50
C ILE A 33 1.58 1.37 -0.05
N SER A 34 1.51 0.11 -0.46
CA SER A 34 2.64 -0.81 -0.44
C SER A 34 2.83 -1.45 -1.80
N TYR A 35 4.07 -1.55 -2.24
CA TYR A 35 4.45 -2.18 -3.49
C TYR A 35 5.54 -3.22 -3.22
N MET A 36 5.26 -4.49 -3.54
CA MET A 36 6.21 -5.58 -3.41
C MET A 36 7.25 -5.50 -4.54
N LEU A 37 8.50 -5.39 -4.16
CA LEU A 37 9.64 -5.29 -5.06
C LEU A 37 10.28 -6.66 -5.28
N LYS A 38 10.83 -6.87 -6.46
CA LYS A 38 11.68 -8.02 -6.74
C LYS A 38 13.11 -7.70 -6.27
N GLU A 39 13.80 -8.68 -5.75
CA GLU A 39 15.17 -8.52 -5.20
C GLU A 39 16.13 -7.91 -6.22
N ASN A 40 16.05 -8.33 -7.48
CA ASN A 40 16.87 -7.79 -8.56
C ASN A 40 16.54 -6.34 -8.92
N GLU A 41 15.30 -5.85 -8.65
CA GLU A 41 14.93 -4.44 -8.84
C GLU A 41 15.60 -3.55 -7.78
N VAL A 42 15.75 -4.06 -6.56
CA VAL A 42 16.28 -3.31 -5.41
C VAL A 42 17.79 -3.37 -5.31
N GLY A 43 18.39 -4.52 -5.62
CA GLY A 43 19.83 -4.78 -5.43
C GLY A 43 20.76 -3.87 -6.24
N GLU A 44 20.27 -3.20 -7.28
CA GLU A 44 21.05 -2.18 -8.00
C GLU A 44 21.22 -0.88 -7.19
N TYR A 45 20.36 -0.63 -6.20
CA TYR A 45 20.24 0.64 -5.45
C TYR A 45 20.61 0.48 -3.97
N LEU A 46 20.38 -0.70 -3.38
CA LEU A 46 20.59 -0.94 -1.96
C LEU A 46 21.43 -2.19 -1.73
N ASP A 47 22.25 -2.14 -0.70
CA ASP A 47 22.85 -3.30 -0.07
C ASP A 47 21.79 -3.96 0.82
N LEU A 48 21.31 -5.13 0.42
CA LEU A 48 20.24 -5.84 1.11
C LEU A 48 20.70 -6.47 2.44
N ASP A 49 22.00 -6.58 2.69
CA ASP A 49 22.56 -7.06 3.95
C ASP A 49 22.66 -5.95 5.00
N ASN A 50 22.53 -4.68 4.56
CA ASN A 50 22.59 -3.53 5.45
C ASN A 50 21.22 -3.20 6.05
N VAL A 51 20.87 -3.84 7.17
CA VAL A 51 19.64 -3.58 7.93
C VAL A 51 19.84 -2.40 8.86
N ILE A 52 19.07 -1.33 8.68
CA ILE A 52 19.11 -0.12 9.52
C ILE A 52 18.56 -0.42 10.92
N ARG A 53 17.39 -1.09 10.97
CA ARG A 53 16.72 -1.51 12.22
C ARG A 53 15.58 -2.48 11.90
N THR A 54 15.08 -3.15 12.93
CA THR A 54 13.89 -4.00 12.85
C THR A 54 12.68 -3.32 13.50
N ILE A 55 11.49 -3.58 12.96
CA ILE A 55 10.23 -2.97 13.41
C ILE A 55 9.18 -4.08 13.48
N PRO A 56 8.49 -4.31 14.61
CA PRO A 56 7.39 -5.26 14.66
C PRO A 56 6.27 -4.91 13.68
N THR A 57 5.79 -5.90 12.93
CA THR A 57 4.70 -5.72 11.95
C THR A 57 3.32 -5.71 12.60
N GLY A 58 3.19 -6.36 13.76
CA GLY A 58 1.88 -6.58 14.39
C GLY A 58 1.05 -7.69 13.72
N PHE A 59 1.65 -8.45 12.80
CA PHE A 59 0.99 -9.47 11.99
C PHE A 59 1.93 -10.65 11.72
N ASP A 60 1.39 -11.87 11.63
CA ASP A 60 2.14 -13.07 11.21
C ASP A 60 2.15 -13.15 9.67
N ALA A 61 3.23 -12.69 9.08
CA ALA A 61 3.46 -12.62 7.64
C ALA A 61 4.39 -13.74 7.13
N LYS A 62 4.42 -14.90 7.78
CA LYS A 62 5.30 -16.03 7.37
C LYS A 62 5.31 -16.35 5.87
N PRO A 63 4.16 -16.32 5.14
CA PRO A 63 4.17 -16.56 3.70
C PRO A 63 4.94 -15.49 2.88
N LEU A 64 5.24 -14.35 3.50
CA LEU A 64 5.94 -13.22 2.88
C LEU A 64 7.39 -13.05 3.38
N VAL A 65 7.92 -14.01 4.16
CA VAL A 65 9.33 -13.98 4.61
C VAL A 65 10.27 -13.78 3.42
N GLY A 66 11.23 -12.86 3.59
CA GLY A 66 12.19 -12.46 2.56
C GLY A 66 11.64 -11.53 1.48
N LYS A 67 10.31 -11.29 1.42
CA LYS A 67 9.73 -10.34 0.46
C LYS A 67 10.04 -8.91 0.86
N ILE A 68 10.31 -8.09 -0.15
CA ILE A 68 10.70 -6.68 -0.01
C ILE A 68 9.53 -5.80 -0.45
N PHE A 69 9.26 -4.76 0.30
CA PHE A 69 8.18 -3.81 0.01
C PHE A 69 8.69 -2.38 0.15
N ILE A 70 8.29 -1.50 -0.77
CA ILE A 70 8.29 -0.05 -0.51
C ILE A 70 6.94 0.34 0.03
N VAL A 71 6.90 1.07 1.15
CA VAL A 71 5.67 1.35 1.91
C VAL A 71 5.63 2.81 2.36
N THR A 72 4.46 3.41 2.33
CA THR A 72 4.24 4.76 2.88
C THR A 72 4.31 4.74 4.41
N GLY A 73 4.83 5.82 5.00
CA GLY A 73 5.00 5.95 6.45
C GLY A 73 3.70 6.29 7.18
N THR A 74 3.62 5.88 8.46
CA THR A 74 2.50 6.27 9.34
C THR A 74 2.47 7.77 9.58
N GLY A 75 1.28 8.37 9.51
CA GLY A 75 1.09 9.81 9.72
C GLY A 75 1.68 10.69 8.61
N LYS A 76 2.12 10.10 7.52
CA LYS A 76 2.70 10.81 6.37
C LYS A 76 1.62 11.25 5.39
N TYR A 77 1.86 12.38 4.73
CA TYR A 77 0.95 12.98 3.76
C TYR A 77 1.43 12.67 2.35
N PHE A 78 0.54 12.23 1.47
CA PHE A 78 0.86 11.94 0.08
C PHE A 78 1.49 13.14 -0.65
N LYS A 79 1.01 14.35 -0.37
CA LYS A 79 1.53 15.58 -0.95
C LYS A 79 3.03 15.82 -0.72
N ASN A 80 3.59 15.23 0.36
CA ASN A 80 4.99 15.45 0.71
C ASN A 80 5.93 14.42 0.06
N ILE A 81 5.41 13.30 -0.43
CA ILE A 81 6.22 12.19 -0.93
C ILE A 81 7.00 12.59 -2.19
N MET A 82 6.42 13.46 -3.04
CA MET A 82 7.09 13.95 -4.24
C MET A 82 8.41 14.66 -3.92
N ASP A 83 8.41 15.51 -2.92
CA ASP A 83 9.55 16.37 -2.58
C ASP A 83 10.48 15.74 -1.54
N ASP A 84 9.94 14.88 -0.67
CA ASP A 84 10.68 14.28 0.46
C ASP A 84 10.35 12.79 0.61
N PRO A 85 10.73 11.94 -0.36
CA PRO A 85 10.45 10.51 -0.30
C PRO A 85 11.19 9.81 0.86
N GLU A 86 12.37 10.25 1.24
CA GLU A 86 13.20 9.60 2.24
C GLU A 86 12.63 9.63 3.67
N ASN A 87 11.83 10.65 3.99
CA ASN A 87 11.14 10.72 5.28
C ASN A 87 9.73 10.12 5.23
N ASN A 88 9.16 9.95 4.02
CA ASN A 88 7.77 9.55 3.85
C ASN A 88 7.58 8.12 3.35
N LEU A 89 8.62 7.51 2.80
CA LEU A 89 8.66 6.11 2.33
C LEU A 89 9.70 5.32 3.10
N GLY A 90 9.50 4.00 3.16
CA GLY A 90 10.52 3.06 3.61
C GLY A 90 10.53 1.80 2.76
N ILE A 91 11.71 1.21 2.59
CA ILE A 91 11.87 -0.11 2.00
C ILE A 91 12.13 -1.08 3.15
N ILE A 92 11.28 -2.08 3.24
CA ILE A 92 11.31 -3.09 4.30
C ILE A 92 11.39 -4.49 3.69
N ARG A 93 12.01 -5.42 4.43
CA ARG A 93 11.97 -6.85 4.14
C ARG A 93 11.33 -7.57 5.32
N ILE A 94 10.44 -8.53 5.06
CA ILE A 94 9.88 -9.36 6.12
C ILE A 94 10.98 -10.30 6.63
N ALA A 95 11.27 -10.22 7.92
CA ALA A 95 12.31 -11.02 8.55
C ALA A 95 11.93 -12.50 8.68
N ASP A 96 12.91 -13.36 8.97
CA ASP A 96 12.73 -14.82 9.05
C ASP A 96 11.72 -15.27 10.11
N ASP A 97 11.49 -14.44 11.15
CA ASP A 97 10.48 -14.70 12.18
C ASP A 97 9.03 -14.52 11.68
N GLY A 98 8.84 -13.87 10.52
CA GLY A 98 7.54 -13.56 9.93
C GLY A 98 6.74 -12.48 10.69
N THR A 99 7.25 -11.94 11.78
CA THR A 99 6.55 -11.00 12.67
C THR A 99 7.23 -9.63 12.79
N THR A 100 8.44 -9.52 12.26
CA THR A 100 9.18 -8.26 12.18
C THR A 100 9.52 -7.92 10.73
N ALA A 101 9.72 -6.63 10.47
CA ALA A 101 10.23 -6.11 9.22
C ALA A 101 11.60 -5.45 9.44
N GLU A 102 12.54 -5.76 8.58
CA GLU A 102 13.86 -5.14 8.51
C GLU A 102 13.77 -3.88 7.66
N LEU A 103 14.07 -2.72 8.21
CA LEU A 103 14.15 -1.47 7.44
C LEU A 103 15.49 -1.43 6.71
N LEU A 104 15.42 -1.39 5.37
CA LEU A 104 16.58 -1.32 4.47
C LEU A 104 16.85 0.12 4.01
N TRP A 105 15.83 0.96 3.92
CA TRP A 105 15.95 2.35 3.49
C TRP A 105 14.73 3.18 3.92
N GLY A 106 14.91 4.49 4.05
CA GLY A 106 13.85 5.46 4.28
C GLY A 106 13.54 5.71 5.75
N TYR A 107 12.43 6.38 6.01
CA TYR A 107 12.00 6.85 7.34
C TYR A 107 13.15 7.49 8.13
N LYS A 108 13.90 8.38 7.46
CA LYS A 108 15.09 9.04 8.05
C LYS A 108 14.78 9.88 9.28
N ASP A 109 13.55 10.32 9.43
CA ASP A 109 13.07 11.04 10.63
C ASP A 109 12.78 10.12 11.83
N GLY A 110 13.11 8.82 11.74
CA GLY A 110 12.82 7.84 12.79
C GLY A 110 11.39 7.25 12.72
N GLY A 111 10.59 7.64 11.72
CA GLY A 111 9.25 7.12 11.47
C GLY A 111 9.23 5.62 11.15
N ARG A 112 8.05 5.09 10.90
CA ARG A 112 7.84 3.69 10.52
C ARG A 112 6.76 3.58 9.45
N PHE A 113 6.57 2.38 8.89
CA PHE A 113 5.51 2.08 7.95
C PHE A 113 4.11 2.39 8.51
N THR A 114 3.13 2.51 7.60
CA THR A 114 1.72 2.73 7.95
C THR A 114 1.23 1.77 9.03
N SER A 115 0.35 2.24 9.92
CA SER A 115 -0.30 1.39 10.93
C SER A 115 -1.20 0.31 10.31
N GLU A 116 -1.54 0.46 9.02
CA GLU A 116 -2.33 -0.51 8.26
C GLU A 116 -1.48 -1.56 7.53
N LEU A 117 -0.16 -1.63 7.81
CA LEU A 117 0.68 -2.66 7.22
C LEU A 117 0.12 -4.08 7.39
N PRO A 118 -0.50 -4.48 8.53
CA PRO A 118 -1.15 -5.79 8.66
C PRO A 118 -2.17 -6.08 7.55
N ALA A 119 -3.06 -5.12 7.27
CA ALA A 119 -4.07 -5.24 6.20
C ALA A 119 -3.42 -5.34 4.82
N HIS A 120 -2.36 -4.55 4.57
CA HIS A 120 -1.59 -4.64 3.34
C HIS A 120 -0.93 -6.01 3.15
N LEU A 121 -0.27 -6.55 4.19
CA LEU A 121 0.38 -7.86 4.12
C LEU A 121 -0.63 -8.98 3.86
N MET A 122 -1.80 -8.94 4.54
CA MET A 122 -2.89 -9.87 4.31
C MET A 122 -3.40 -9.79 2.86
N SER A 123 -3.59 -8.58 2.34
CA SER A 123 -4.02 -8.35 0.96
C SER A 123 -2.97 -8.83 -0.05
N HIS A 124 -1.68 -8.61 0.21
CA HIS A 124 -0.60 -9.16 -0.63
C HIS A 124 -0.64 -10.69 -0.65
N MET A 125 -0.80 -11.36 0.51
CA MET A 125 -0.90 -12.82 0.55
C MET A 125 -2.07 -13.34 -0.31
N ALA A 126 -3.25 -12.70 -0.18
CA ALA A 126 -4.43 -13.06 -0.96
C ALA A 126 -4.22 -12.83 -2.47
N ARG A 127 -3.70 -11.68 -2.86
CA ARG A 127 -3.52 -11.32 -4.27
C ARG A 127 -2.41 -12.13 -4.96
N LEU A 128 -1.30 -12.34 -4.29
CA LEU A 128 -0.18 -13.13 -4.81
C LEU A 128 -0.52 -14.62 -4.98
N SER A 129 -1.50 -15.14 -4.23
CA SER A 129 -1.97 -16.52 -4.41
C SER A 129 -2.73 -16.71 -5.73
N ILE A 130 -3.25 -15.63 -6.32
CA ILE A 130 -3.98 -15.64 -7.58
C ILE A 130 -3.03 -15.34 -8.76
N ASP A 131 -2.24 -14.26 -8.62
CA ASP A 131 -1.29 -13.82 -9.64
C ASP A 131 -0.07 -13.18 -8.96
N PRO A 132 1.15 -13.71 -9.18
CA PRO A 132 2.38 -13.17 -8.59
C PRO A 132 2.73 -11.74 -9.06
N GLU A 133 2.13 -11.24 -10.13
CA GLU A 133 2.33 -9.88 -10.60
C GLU A 133 1.35 -8.87 -9.94
N ASN A 134 0.43 -9.32 -9.10
CA ASN A 134 -0.40 -8.45 -8.25
C ASN A 134 0.41 -7.93 -7.05
N ARG A 135 1.32 -7.01 -7.32
CA ARG A 135 2.36 -6.55 -6.37
C ARG A 135 2.05 -5.23 -5.67
N VAL A 136 0.92 -4.60 -5.95
CA VAL A 136 0.57 -3.28 -5.39
C VAL A 136 -0.73 -3.36 -4.61
N ILE A 137 -0.72 -2.85 -3.39
CA ILE A 137 -1.91 -2.61 -2.58
C ILE A 137 -2.00 -1.11 -2.31
N MET A 138 -3.15 -0.53 -2.62
CA MET A 138 -3.42 0.89 -2.46
C MET A 138 -4.67 1.07 -1.60
N HIS A 139 -4.56 1.89 -0.57
CA HIS A 139 -5.68 2.36 0.23
C HIS A 139 -5.86 3.86 0.03
N CYS A 140 -7.09 4.29 -0.17
CA CYS A 140 -7.43 5.69 -0.36
C CYS A 140 -8.88 5.96 0.07
N HIS A 141 -9.21 7.25 0.21
CA HIS A 141 -10.51 7.72 0.66
C HIS A 141 -11.23 8.52 -0.46
N PRO A 142 -11.70 7.87 -1.56
CA PRO A 142 -12.41 8.59 -2.61
C PRO A 142 -13.74 9.11 -2.07
N THR A 143 -13.88 10.41 -1.95
CA THR A 143 -15.01 11.07 -1.27
C THR A 143 -16.37 10.59 -1.77
N ASN A 144 -16.54 10.46 -3.09
CA ASN A 144 -17.81 10.04 -3.67
C ASN A 144 -18.14 8.57 -3.34
N THR A 145 -17.13 7.69 -3.35
CA THR A 145 -17.30 6.28 -2.97
C THR A 145 -17.64 6.16 -1.49
N LEU A 146 -16.97 6.95 -0.64
CA LEU A 146 -17.31 7.02 0.79
C LEU A 146 -18.74 7.53 1.02
N ALA A 147 -19.16 8.55 0.28
CA ALA A 147 -20.53 9.08 0.37
C ALA A 147 -21.57 8.01 -0.01
N MET A 148 -21.29 7.15 -0.98
CA MET A 148 -22.20 6.05 -1.34
C MET A 148 -22.46 5.10 -0.18
N ASN A 149 -21.49 4.87 0.71
CA ASN A 149 -21.65 4.00 1.88
C ASN A 149 -22.75 4.50 2.86
N HIS A 150 -23.12 5.78 2.78
CA HIS A 150 -24.15 6.36 3.63
C HIS A 150 -25.56 6.35 3.03
N VAL A 151 -25.67 6.11 1.72
CA VAL A 151 -26.94 6.18 0.99
C VAL A 151 -27.33 4.89 0.27
N HIS A 152 -26.41 3.95 0.16
CA HIS A 152 -26.64 2.63 -0.41
C HIS A 152 -26.55 1.54 0.64
N GLU A 153 -27.23 0.42 0.39
CA GLU A 153 -27.09 -0.77 1.22
C GLU A 153 -25.69 -1.36 1.04
N LEU A 154 -25.04 -1.70 2.16
CA LEU A 154 -23.69 -2.30 2.18
C LEU A 154 -23.79 -3.81 1.87
N ASP A 155 -24.07 -4.13 0.62
CA ASP A 155 -24.17 -5.45 0.05
C ASP A 155 -23.34 -5.50 -1.25
N ASP A 156 -22.44 -6.47 -1.37
CA ASP A 156 -21.51 -6.57 -2.50
C ASP A 156 -22.20 -6.52 -3.87
N LYS A 157 -23.29 -7.27 -4.03
CA LYS A 157 -24.00 -7.38 -5.29
C LYS A 157 -24.72 -6.09 -5.64
N LYS A 158 -25.45 -5.53 -4.68
CA LYS A 158 -26.22 -4.30 -4.87
C LYS A 158 -25.30 -3.12 -5.17
N PHE A 159 -24.21 -3.00 -4.43
CA PHE A 159 -23.24 -1.94 -4.63
C PHE A 159 -22.53 -2.07 -5.99
N THR A 160 -22.11 -3.27 -6.35
CA THR A 160 -21.55 -3.58 -7.67
C THR A 160 -22.51 -3.23 -8.79
N HIS A 161 -23.77 -3.66 -8.71
CA HIS A 161 -24.78 -3.38 -9.72
C HIS A 161 -25.03 -1.88 -9.86
N THR A 162 -25.09 -1.14 -8.75
CA THR A 162 -25.26 0.31 -8.79
C THR A 162 -24.12 0.99 -9.57
N LEU A 163 -22.87 0.56 -9.34
CA LEU A 163 -21.72 1.11 -10.07
C LEU A 163 -21.77 0.75 -11.56
N TRP A 164 -22.14 -0.47 -11.90
CA TRP A 164 -22.26 -0.91 -13.29
C TRP A 164 -23.37 -0.20 -14.05
N GLU A 165 -24.50 0.08 -13.40
CA GLU A 165 -25.61 0.83 -13.98
C GLU A 165 -25.25 2.30 -14.21
N MET A 166 -24.44 2.88 -13.33
CA MET A 166 -24.00 4.27 -13.45
C MET A 166 -22.92 4.48 -14.52
N CYS A 167 -22.07 3.48 -14.75
CA CYS A 167 -20.96 3.56 -15.70
C CYS A 167 -20.64 2.18 -16.27
N THR A 168 -20.91 1.99 -17.55
CA THR A 168 -20.68 0.72 -18.26
C THR A 168 -19.21 0.30 -18.28
N GLU A 169 -18.28 1.24 -18.19
CA GLU A 169 -16.85 0.99 -18.06
C GLU A 169 -16.51 0.16 -16.82
N CYS A 170 -17.28 0.32 -15.74
CA CYS A 170 -17.09 -0.42 -14.50
C CYS A 170 -17.13 -1.94 -14.69
N ILE A 171 -18.00 -2.44 -15.59
CA ILE A 171 -18.09 -3.88 -15.92
C ILE A 171 -16.77 -4.39 -16.54
N VAL A 172 -16.08 -3.52 -17.29
CA VAL A 172 -14.81 -3.88 -17.94
C VAL A 172 -13.65 -3.85 -16.95
N VAL A 173 -13.65 -2.85 -16.04
CA VAL A 173 -12.54 -2.63 -15.10
C VAL A 173 -12.59 -3.61 -13.94
N PHE A 174 -13.79 -3.93 -13.42
CA PHE A 174 -13.99 -4.90 -12.34
C PHE A 174 -15.19 -5.82 -12.63
N PRO A 175 -15.01 -6.77 -13.56
CA PRO A 175 -16.08 -7.68 -14.00
C PRO A 175 -16.57 -8.60 -12.88
N ASP A 176 -15.73 -8.92 -11.91
CA ASP A 176 -16.07 -9.74 -10.75
C ASP A 176 -16.82 -8.96 -9.64
N GLY A 177 -16.99 -7.64 -9.85
CA GLY A 177 -17.59 -6.76 -8.87
C GLY A 177 -16.61 -6.27 -7.81
N ILE A 178 -17.17 -5.68 -6.75
CA ILE A 178 -16.42 -5.18 -5.60
C ILE A 178 -16.88 -5.87 -4.32
N GLY A 179 -15.98 -6.06 -3.37
CA GLY A 179 -16.32 -6.49 -2.01
C GLY A 179 -16.69 -5.27 -1.16
N VAL A 180 -17.73 -5.41 -0.35
CA VAL A 180 -18.14 -4.40 0.63
C VAL A 180 -18.00 -4.98 2.01
N LEU A 181 -17.08 -4.44 2.82
CA LEU A 181 -16.92 -4.87 4.20
C LEU A 181 -17.93 -4.12 5.09
N PRO A 182 -18.55 -4.81 6.07
CA PRO A 182 -19.34 -4.14 7.08
C PRO A 182 -18.46 -3.21 7.93
N TRP A 183 -19.08 -2.49 8.86
CA TRP A 183 -18.37 -1.59 9.77
C TRP A 183 -17.15 -2.24 10.40
N MET A 184 -15.98 -1.62 10.19
CA MET A 184 -14.71 -2.02 10.80
C MET A 184 -14.06 -0.81 11.45
N VAL A 185 -13.37 -1.02 12.56
CA VAL A 185 -12.56 0.02 13.20
C VAL A 185 -11.22 0.08 12.48
N CYS A 186 -10.78 1.28 12.10
CA CYS A 186 -9.48 1.50 11.48
C CYS A 186 -8.34 0.82 12.28
N GLY A 187 -7.50 0.06 11.58
CA GLY A 187 -6.39 -0.66 12.20
C GLY A 187 -6.73 -2.00 12.87
N ASN A 188 -7.98 -2.44 12.82
CA ASN A 188 -8.47 -3.74 13.32
C ASN A 188 -8.91 -4.66 12.16
N SER A 189 -8.25 -4.57 11.04
CA SER A 189 -8.47 -5.48 9.91
C SER A 189 -7.71 -6.79 10.10
#